data_dd92cf3a8373b527dbbbb5021dc0a445
#
_entry.id   dd92cf3a8373b527dbbbb5021dc0a445
#
_cell.length_a   1.000
_cell.length_b   1.000
_cell.length_c   1.000
_cell.angle_alpha   90.00
_cell.angle_beta   90.00
_cell.angle_gamma   90.00
#
_symmetry.space_group_name_H-M   'P 1'
#
loop_
_entity.id
_entity.type
_entity.pdbx_description
1 polymer ?
#
loop_
_entity_poly.entity_id
_entity_poly.type
_entity_poly.pdbx_seq_one_letter_code
_entity_poly.pdbx_strand_id
1 'polypeptide(L)'
;LKWIIIFLVSILLLYSTYWLIVSSQFKSQVSSILNERNNISYQNMFVSGFPYRMNMQIESLKIRNDFTEMQTDQLFVDLNLFDLEKIMLRTPKISGNMIIGNEVLNFVTTNLAARIDFKDQNFNGLRLVSDKIATNYLQTNITEFNKIKFYVIRNNIDSYDVEIKSIGNTNFYS
;
A
#
# COMPACT_ATOMS: atom_id res chain seq x y z
N LEU A 1 22.57 37.97 17.41
CA LEU A 1 22.56 36.98 16.32
C LEU A 1 22.96 35.58 16.81
N LYS A 2 24.04 35.40 17.59
CA LYS A 2 24.53 34.08 18.08
C LYS A 2 23.44 33.32 18.89
N TRP A 3 22.71 33.98 19.78
CA TRP A 3 21.68 33.35 20.59
C TRP A 3 20.48 32.86 19.77
N ILE A 4 20.12 33.58 18.70
CA ILE A 4 19.05 33.16 17.77
C ILE A 4 19.46 31.89 17.03
N ILE A 5 20.70 31.82 16.57
CA ILE A 5 21.24 30.64 15.89
C ILE A 5 21.25 29.42 16.83
N ILE A 6 21.72 29.60 18.07
CA ILE A 6 21.71 28.52 19.08
C ILE A 6 20.29 28.03 19.34
N PHE A 7 19.34 28.94 19.48
CA PHE A 7 17.94 28.62 19.70
C PHE A 7 17.34 27.82 18.53
N LEU A 8 17.58 28.25 17.27
CA LEU A 8 17.11 27.55 16.08
C LEU A 8 17.73 26.15 15.94
N VAL A 9 19.03 26.03 16.22
CA VAL A 9 19.72 24.73 16.21
C VAL A 9 19.15 23.80 17.28
N SER A 10 18.86 24.32 18.47
CA SER A 10 18.27 23.54 19.57
C SER A 10 16.88 23.01 19.18
N ILE A 11 16.05 23.84 18.56
CA ILE A 11 14.73 23.41 18.06
C ILE A 11 14.87 22.31 17.01
N LEU A 12 15.79 22.47 16.06
CA LEU A 12 16.05 21.49 15.02
C LEU A 12 16.50 20.15 15.59
N LEU A 13 17.39 20.16 16.59
CA LEU A 13 17.85 18.96 17.28
C LEU A 13 16.73 18.26 18.04
N LEU A 14 15.91 19.00 18.79
CA LEU A 14 14.78 18.47 19.51
C LEU A 14 13.77 17.83 18.54
N TYR A 15 13.46 18.51 17.44
CA TYR A 15 12.54 18.00 16.45
C TYR A 15 13.09 16.75 15.74
N SER A 16 14.39 16.74 15.40
CA SER A 16 15.02 15.56 14.80
C SER A 16 15.00 14.36 15.74
N THR A 17 15.28 14.57 17.01
CA THR A 17 15.21 13.52 18.05
C THR A 17 13.77 12.98 18.19
N TYR A 18 12.79 13.87 18.28
CA TYR A 18 11.38 13.49 18.30
C TYR A 18 11.01 12.63 17.10
N TRP A 19 11.40 13.06 15.88
CA TRP A 19 11.10 12.30 14.66
C TRP A 19 11.74 10.91 14.66
N LEU A 20 12.99 10.77 15.12
CA LEU A 20 13.66 9.47 15.22
C LEU A 20 12.92 8.53 16.18
N ILE A 21 12.43 9.04 17.31
CA ILE A 21 11.66 8.25 18.28
C ILE A 21 10.35 7.78 17.62
N VAL A 22 9.59 8.70 17.03
CA VAL A 22 8.29 8.39 16.41
C VAL A 22 8.45 7.40 15.25
N SER A 23 9.44 7.59 14.39
CA SER A 23 9.69 6.69 13.26
C SER A 23 10.10 5.29 13.71
N SER A 24 10.90 5.19 14.78
CA SER A 24 11.28 3.91 15.38
C SER A 24 10.09 3.18 16.00
N GLN A 25 9.25 3.90 16.75
CA GLN A 25 8.03 3.33 17.33
C GLN A 25 7.06 2.87 16.24
N PHE A 26 6.86 3.67 15.21
CA PHE A 26 6.01 3.30 14.07
C PHE A 26 6.52 2.03 13.37
N LYS A 27 7.83 1.95 13.08
CA LYS A 27 8.44 0.75 12.52
C LYS A 27 8.20 -0.46 13.42
N SER A 28 8.42 -0.33 14.72
CA SER A 28 8.22 -1.42 15.68
C SER A 28 6.76 -1.90 15.73
N GLN A 29 5.80 -0.97 15.76
CA GLN A 29 4.37 -1.32 15.80
C GLN A 29 3.95 -2.04 14.50
N VAL A 30 4.33 -1.52 13.33
CA VAL A 30 4.00 -2.19 12.07
C VAL A 30 4.65 -3.55 11.98
N SER A 31 5.93 -3.67 12.38
CA SER A 31 6.64 -4.94 12.42
C SER A 31 5.96 -5.95 13.34
N SER A 32 5.49 -5.53 14.52
CA SER A 32 4.73 -6.40 15.44
C SER A 32 3.46 -6.91 14.78
N ILE A 33 2.64 -6.01 14.22
CA ILE A 33 1.39 -6.37 13.55
C ILE A 33 1.62 -7.35 12.39
N LEU A 34 2.67 -7.14 11.58
CA LEU A 34 2.97 -8.03 10.46
C LEU A 34 3.49 -9.39 10.94
N ASN A 35 4.33 -9.42 11.98
CA ASN A 35 4.90 -10.64 12.53
C ASN A 35 3.89 -11.50 13.32
N GLU A 36 2.85 -10.89 13.89
CA GLU A 36 1.74 -11.61 14.52
C GLU A 36 0.87 -12.38 13.49
N ARG A 37 1.00 -12.04 12.22
CA ARG A 37 0.26 -12.66 11.12
C ARG A 37 1.11 -13.76 10.48
N ASN A 38 0.85 -15.02 10.77
CA ASN A 38 1.56 -16.18 10.18
C ASN A 38 1.47 -16.26 8.64
N ASN A 39 0.56 -15.52 8.06
CA ASN A 39 0.31 -15.48 6.62
C ASN A 39 1.04 -14.34 5.90
N ILE A 40 1.86 -13.55 6.60
CA ILE A 40 2.63 -12.44 6.04
C ILE A 40 4.11 -12.66 6.32
N SER A 41 4.95 -12.48 5.31
CA SER A 41 6.40 -12.48 5.44
C SER A 41 7.03 -11.34 4.64
N TYR A 42 8.14 -10.80 5.11
CA TYR A 42 8.91 -9.76 4.44
C TYR A 42 10.38 -9.87 4.82
N GLN A 43 11.29 -9.29 4.04
CA GLN A 43 12.73 -9.33 4.32
C GLN A 43 13.19 -8.15 5.17
N ASN A 44 12.93 -6.94 4.70
CA ASN A 44 13.39 -5.71 5.33
C ASN A 44 12.28 -4.66 5.40
N MET A 45 12.43 -3.74 6.36
CA MET A 45 11.55 -2.59 6.50
C MET A 45 12.38 -1.36 6.86
N PHE A 46 12.21 -0.30 6.08
CA PHE A 46 12.86 0.99 6.25
C PHE A 46 11.85 2.08 6.44
N VAL A 47 12.14 3.04 7.32
CA VAL A 47 11.34 4.24 7.51
C VAL A 47 12.20 5.46 7.20
N SER A 48 11.67 6.38 6.41
CA SER A 48 12.32 7.62 5.97
C SER A 48 11.30 8.76 5.87
N GLY A 49 11.69 9.93 5.37
CA GLY A 49 10.77 11.01 5.01
C GLY A 49 10.73 12.18 5.99
N PHE A 50 11.82 12.36 6.82
CA PHE A 50 12.00 13.57 7.63
C PHE A 50 11.85 14.85 6.76
N PRO A 51 11.24 15.94 7.27
CA PRO A 51 10.72 16.11 8.64
C PRO A 51 9.22 15.84 8.81
N TYR A 52 8.40 15.85 7.76
CA TYR A 52 6.94 15.88 7.88
C TYR A 52 6.22 14.74 7.16
N ARG A 53 6.95 13.85 6.53
CA ARG A 53 6.41 12.64 5.92
C ARG A 53 7.00 11.41 6.60
N MET A 54 6.25 10.35 6.56
CA MET A 54 6.72 9.04 6.96
C MET A 54 6.52 8.10 5.78
N ASN A 55 7.63 7.73 5.15
CA ASN A 55 7.65 6.79 4.05
C ASN A 55 8.21 5.47 4.59
N MET A 56 7.40 4.42 4.55
CA MET A 56 7.85 3.08 4.87
C MET A 56 8.04 2.30 3.58
N GLN A 57 9.18 1.68 3.44
CA GLN A 57 9.48 0.73 2.37
C GLN A 57 9.57 -0.67 2.98
N ILE A 58 8.79 -1.60 2.45
CA ILE A 58 8.81 -3.02 2.83
C ILE A 58 9.31 -3.81 1.63
N GLU A 59 10.34 -4.63 1.83
CA GLU A 59 10.98 -5.42 0.78
C GLU A 59 10.55 -6.88 0.84
N SER A 60 10.35 -7.47 -0.34
CA SER A 60 10.01 -8.89 -0.54
C SER A 60 8.79 -9.31 0.27
N LEU A 61 7.74 -8.48 0.25
CA LEU A 61 6.49 -8.78 0.95
C LEU A 61 5.76 -9.93 0.26
N LYS A 62 5.39 -10.94 1.04
CA LYS A 62 4.55 -12.06 0.62
C LYS A 62 3.38 -12.18 1.57
N ILE A 63 2.20 -12.38 1.00
CA ILE A 63 0.96 -12.62 1.74
C ILE A 63 0.36 -13.91 1.19
N ARG A 64 0.11 -14.87 2.07
CA ARG A 64 -0.47 -16.16 1.71
C ARG A 64 -1.64 -16.49 2.62
N ASN A 65 -2.74 -16.88 2.02
CA ASN A 65 -3.85 -17.52 2.72
C ASN A 65 -4.33 -18.75 1.92
N ASP A 66 -5.37 -19.42 2.37
CA ASP A 66 -5.85 -20.66 1.76
C ASP A 66 -6.29 -20.49 0.29
N PHE A 67 -6.64 -19.28 -0.12
CA PHE A 67 -7.20 -18.99 -1.45
C PHE A 67 -6.31 -18.08 -2.30
N THR A 68 -5.31 -17.45 -1.72
CA THR A 68 -4.56 -16.40 -2.41
C THR A 68 -3.11 -16.37 -1.94
N GLU A 69 -2.19 -16.30 -2.87
CA GLU A 69 -0.80 -15.98 -2.62
C GLU A 69 -0.42 -14.74 -3.43
N MET A 70 0.11 -13.71 -2.79
CA MET A 70 0.56 -12.47 -3.42
C MET A 70 1.98 -12.14 -2.99
N GLN A 71 2.75 -11.58 -3.90
CA GLN A 71 4.10 -11.11 -3.61
C GLN A 71 4.44 -9.83 -4.35
N THR A 72 5.25 -9.02 -3.70
CA THR A 72 5.85 -7.82 -4.31
C THR A 72 7.28 -7.66 -3.82
N ASP A 73 8.16 -7.18 -4.70
CA ASP A 73 9.55 -6.91 -4.33
C ASP A 73 9.66 -5.67 -3.43
N GLN A 74 8.80 -4.67 -3.66
CA GLN A 74 8.80 -3.42 -2.90
C GLN A 74 7.39 -2.89 -2.72
N LEU A 75 7.02 -2.61 -1.47
CA LEU A 75 5.82 -1.87 -1.11
C LEU A 75 6.22 -0.56 -0.42
N PHE A 76 5.74 0.55 -0.94
CA PHE A 76 5.89 1.87 -0.33
C PHE A 76 4.59 2.27 0.35
N VAL A 77 4.68 2.70 1.60
CA VAL A 77 3.58 3.23 2.40
C VAL A 77 3.91 4.67 2.75
N ASP A 78 3.13 5.61 2.24
CA ASP A 78 3.32 7.03 2.49
C ASP A 78 2.25 7.54 3.47
N LEU A 79 2.71 8.14 4.56
CA LEU A 79 1.90 8.81 5.56
C LEU A 79 2.30 10.27 5.67
N ASN A 80 1.32 11.15 5.68
CA ASN A 80 1.53 12.55 6.01
C ASN A 80 1.21 12.75 7.50
N LEU A 81 2.20 13.16 8.30
CA LEU A 81 2.03 13.38 9.74
C LEU A 81 1.01 14.46 10.09
N PHE A 82 0.69 15.36 9.15
CA PHE A 82 -0.33 16.40 9.31
C PHE A 82 -1.70 16.01 8.74
N ASP A 83 -1.80 14.85 8.07
CA ASP A 83 -3.05 14.33 7.50
C ASP A 83 -3.05 12.81 7.61
N LEU A 84 -3.28 12.33 8.83
CA LEU A 84 -3.31 10.90 9.14
C LEU A 84 -4.58 10.20 8.64
N GLU A 85 -5.51 10.96 8.07
CA GLU A 85 -6.73 10.41 7.47
C GLU A 85 -6.47 9.76 6.11
N LYS A 86 -5.26 9.87 5.57
CA LYS A 86 -4.90 9.33 4.26
C LYS A 86 -3.62 8.50 4.32
N ILE A 87 -3.74 7.27 3.85
CA ILE A 87 -2.61 6.36 3.65
C ILE A 87 -2.48 6.10 2.16
N MET A 88 -1.29 6.28 1.62
CA MET A 88 -1.00 5.95 0.23
C MET A 88 -0.08 4.74 0.18
N LEU A 89 -0.47 3.76 -0.62
CA LEU A 89 0.32 2.55 -0.91
C LEU A 89 0.74 2.59 -2.37
N ARG A 90 1.98 2.23 -2.65
CA ARG A 90 2.48 2.13 -4.03
C ARG A 90 3.40 0.94 -4.16
N THR A 91 3.28 0.23 -5.28
CA THR A 91 4.18 -0.84 -5.63
C THR A 91 4.38 -0.90 -7.14
N PRO A 92 5.62 -1.12 -7.63
CA PRO A 92 5.88 -1.26 -9.07
C PRO A 92 5.21 -2.48 -9.67
N LYS A 93 5.14 -3.58 -8.91
CA LYS A 93 4.60 -4.85 -9.38
C LYS A 93 4.07 -5.69 -8.23
N ILE A 94 2.89 -6.27 -8.42
CA ILE A 94 2.41 -7.39 -7.60
C ILE A 94 2.17 -8.57 -8.53
N SER A 95 2.57 -9.74 -8.13
CA SER A 95 2.22 -11.00 -8.78
C SER A 95 1.63 -11.95 -7.75
N GLY A 96 0.76 -12.82 -8.22
CA GLY A 96 0.16 -13.80 -7.32
C GLY A 96 -0.78 -14.74 -8.05
N ASN A 97 -1.40 -15.58 -7.26
CA ASN A 97 -2.45 -16.48 -7.69
C ASN A 97 -3.63 -16.41 -6.73
N MET A 98 -4.79 -16.75 -7.27
CA MET A 98 -6.04 -16.84 -6.52
C MET A 98 -6.78 -18.10 -6.95
N ILE A 99 -7.31 -18.85 -5.98
CA ILE A 99 -8.14 -20.03 -6.22
C ILE A 99 -9.59 -19.57 -6.30
N ILE A 100 -10.23 -19.82 -7.45
CA ILE A 100 -11.65 -19.52 -7.69
C ILE A 100 -12.34 -20.83 -8.03
N GLY A 101 -13.10 -21.36 -7.09
CA GLY A 101 -13.65 -22.72 -7.22
C GLY A 101 -12.54 -23.77 -7.23
N ASN A 102 -12.41 -24.50 -8.34
CA ASN A 102 -11.34 -25.50 -8.56
C ASN A 102 -10.20 -25.00 -9.46
N GLU A 103 -10.21 -23.74 -9.84
CA GLU A 103 -9.29 -23.17 -10.83
C GLU A 103 -8.33 -22.19 -10.16
N VAL A 104 -7.12 -22.09 -10.74
CA VAL A 104 -6.09 -21.16 -10.32
C VAL A 104 -6.00 -20.02 -11.32
N LEU A 105 -6.33 -18.83 -10.87
CA LEU A 105 -6.13 -17.58 -11.59
C LEU A 105 -4.78 -16.97 -11.19
N ASN A 106 -3.84 -16.91 -12.12
CA ASN A 106 -2.61 -16.14 -11.93
C ASN A 106 -2.83 -14.70 -12.37
N PHE A 107 -2.26 -13.76 -11.63
CA PHE A 107 -2.33 -12.34 -11.98
C PHE A 107 -1.01 -11.62 -11.76
N VAL A 108 -0.79 -10.60 -12.58
CA VAL A 108 0.30 -9.64 -12.43
C VAL A 108 -0.26 -8.25 -12.63
N THR A 109 0.02 -7.36 -11.68
CA THR A 109 -0.33 -5.95 -11.80
C THR A 109 0.92 -5.08 -11.76
N THR A 110 0.94 -4.00 -12.54
CA THR A 110 2.06 -3.07 -12.61
C THR A 110 1.64 -1.67 -12.20
N ASN A 111 2.56 -0.95 -11.53
CA ASN A 111 2.36 0.42 -11.05
C ASN A 111 1.05 0.57 -10.27
N LEU A 112 0.86 -0.32 -9.28
CA LEU A 112 -0.30 -0.26 -8.43
C LEU A 112 -0.13 0.87 -7.41
N ALA A 113 -1.08 1.77 -7.37
CA ALA A 113 -1.24 2.77 -6.34
C ALA A 113 -2.60 2.62 -5.67
N ALA A 114 -2.61 2.62 -4.36
CA ALA A 114 -3.83 2.61 -3.57
C ALA A 114 -3.82 3.78 -2.58
N ARG A 115 -4.97 4.39 -2.38
CA ARG A 115 -5.20 5.38 -1.36
C ARG A 115 -6.34 4.92 -0.47
N ILE A 116 -6.07 4.87 0.81
CA ILE A 116 -7.06 4.55 1.84
C ILE A 116 -7.39 5.85 2.55
N ASP A 117 -8.66 6.20 2.56
CA ASP A 117 -9.18 7.36 3.26
C ASP A 117 -9.89 6.92 4.56
N PHE A 118 -9.58 7.62 5.65
CA PHE A 118 -10.23 7.46 6.94
C PHE A 118 -10.98 8.74 7.28
N LYS A 119 -12.00 8.64 8.10
CA LYS A 119 -12.70 9.76 8.72
C LYS A 119 -13.06 9.38 10.15
N ASP A 120 -12.65 10.21 11.11
CA ASP A 120 -12.88 9.94 12.54
C ASP A 120 -12.39 8.52 12.94
N GLN A 121 -11.21 8.11 12.46
CA GLN A 121 -10.58 6.79 12.65
C GLN A 121 -11.35 5.61 12.01
N ASN A 122 -12.43 5.85 11.28
CA ASN A 122 -13.17 4.84 10.57
C ASN A 122 -12.75 4.80 9.10
N PHE A 123 -12.76 3.62 8.50
CA PHE A 123 -12.58 3.47 7.06
C PHE A 123 -13.67 4.24 6.30
N ASN A 124 -13.24 5.13 5.40
CA ASN A 124 -14.13 5.99 4.62
C ASN A 124 -14.08 5.68 3.14
N GLY A 125 -12.96 5.15 2.63
CA GLY A 125 -12.87 4.77 1.23
C GLY A 125 -11.53 4.20 0.83
N LEU A 126 -11.53 3.53 -0.33
CA LEU A 126 -10.36 2.99 -1.00
C LEU A 126 -10.40 3.42 -2.46
N ARG A 127 -9.29 3.94 -2.94
CA ARG A 127 -9.05 4.15 -4.38
C ARG A 127 -7.83 3.36 -4.78
N LEU A 128 -7.98 2.52 -5.78
CA LEU A 128 -6.91 1.72 -6.33
C LEU A 128 -6.78 2.03 -7.82
N VAL A 129 -5.57 2.24 -8.27
CA VAL A 129 -5.25 2.50 -9.68
C VAL A 129 -4.09 1.59 -10.07
N SER A 130 -4.21 0.93 -11.20
CA SER A 130 -3.13 0.14 -11.80
C SER A 130 -2.98 0.50 -13.28
N ASP A 131 -1.75 0.56 -13.76
CA ASP A 131 -1.50 0.79 -15.18
C ASP A 131 -1.89 -0.42 -16.02
N LYS A 132 -1.65 -1.63 -15.49
CA LYS A 132 -1.94 -2.87 -16.19
C LYS A 132 -2.24 -3.98 -15.19
N ILE A 133 -3.26 -4.77 -15.49
CA ILE A 133 -3.50 -6.07 -14.86
C ILE A 133 -3.52 -7.12 -15.95
N ALA A 134 -2.61 -8.07 -15.88
CA ALA A 134 -2.62 -9.27 -16.72
C ALA A 134 -3.08 -10.45 -15.88
N THR A 135 -4.02 -11.22 -16.40
CA THR A 135 -4.51 -12.43 -15.77
C THR A 135 -4.36 -13.60 -16.72
N ASN A 136 -4.01 -14.76 -16.19
CA ASN A 136 -3.96 -16.02 -16.93
C ASN A 136 -4.91 -17.01 -16.24
N TYR A 137 -6.00 -17.30 -16.91
CA TYR A 137 -6.98 -18.28 -16.48
C TYR A 137 -6.84 -19.53 -17.35
N LEU A 138 -6.84 -20.72 -16.73
CA LEU A 138 -6.67 -22.02 -17.42
C LEU A 138 -5.34 -22.19 -18.21
N GLN A 139 -4.30 -21.44 -17.85
CA GLN A 139 -2.97 -21.47 -18.48
C GLN A 139 -2.93 -21.18 -20.01
N THR A 140 -4.06 -20.89 -20.64
CA THR A 140 -4.18 -20.75 -22.09
C THR A 140 -4.54 -19.35 -22.56
N ASN A 141 -5.26 -18.57 -21.76
CA ASN A 141 -5.75 -17.26 -22.18
C ASN A 141 -5.19 -16.15 -21.29
N ILE A 142 -4.42 -15.26 -21.86
CA ILE A 142 -3.95 -14.05 -21.18
C ILE A 142 -4.96 -12.93 -21.47
N THR A 143 -5.56 -12.40 -20.42
CA THR A 143 -6.41 -11.22 -20.52
C THR A 143 -5.67 -10.04 -19.89
N GLU A 144 -5.52 -8.97 -20.64
CA GLU A 144 -4.86 -7.75 -20.19
C GLU A 144 -5.87 -6.62 -20.10
N PHE A 145 -5.88 -5.97 -18.94
CA PHE A 145 -6.66 -4.76 -18.70
C PHE A 145 -5.70 -3.59 -18.46
N ASN A 146 -5.89 -2.51 -19.20
CA ASN A 146 -5.07 -1.32 -19.07
C ASN A 146 -5.81 -0.24 -18.26
N LYS A 147 -5.06 0.47 -17.42
CA LYS A 147 -5.55 1.62 -16.62
C LYS A 147 -6.84 1.32 -15.86
N ILE A 148 -6.77 0.31 -14.97
CA ILE A 148 -7.89 -0.03 -14.11
C ILE A 148 -7.93 0.92 -12.93
N LYS A 149 -9.14 1.39 -12.61
CA LYS A 149 -9.46 2.15 -11.41
C LYS A 149 -10.56 1.42 -10.66
N PHE A 150 -10.33 1.20 -9.38
CA PHE A 150 -11.28 0.61 -8.45
C PHE A 150 -11.52 1.60 -7.32
N TYR A 151 -12.78 1.82 -6.98
CA TYR A 151 -13.18 2.74 -5.93
C TYR A 151 -14.16 2.02 -4.99
N VAL A 152 -13.93 2.20 -3.69
CA VAL A 152 -14.88 1.88 -2.64
C VAL A 152 -15.09 3.16 -1.85
N ILE A 153 -16.32 3.63 -1.76
CA ILE A 153 -16.66 4.86 -1.06
C ILE A 153 -17.75 4.54 -0.06
N ARG A 154 -17.56 4.93 1.18
CA ARG A 154 -18.57 4.77 2.21
C ARG A 154 -19.67 5.81 2.03
N ASN A 155 -20.90 5.36 1.86
CA ASN A 155 -22.08 6.22 1.77
C ASN A 155 -22.70 6.48 3.15
N ASN A 156 -22.88 5.41 3.94
CA ASN A 156 -23.47 5.42 5.27
C ASN A 156 -22.67 4.51 6.21
N ILE A 157 -23.14 4.38 7.45
CA ILE A 157 -22.47 3.56 8.47
C ILE A 157 -22.27 2.12 8.00
N ASP A 158 -23.22 1.56 7.24
CA ASP A 158 -23.23 0.15 6.84
C ASP A 158 -23.30 -0.07 5.31
N SER A 159 -23.05 0.96 4.50
CA SER A 159 -23.14 0.83 3.04
C SER A 159 -21.93 1.45 2.33
N TYR A 160 -21.51 0.75 1.25
CA TYR A 160 -20.39 1.15 0.41
C TYR A 160 -20.81 1.09 -1.06
N ASP A 161 -20.43 2.12 -1.82
CA ASP A 161 -20.48 2.09 -3.26
C ASP A 161 -19.17 1.52 -3.80
N VAL A 162 -19.28 0.62 -4.77
CA VAL A 162 -18.14 0.01 -5.45
C VAL A 162 -18.22 0.35 -6.94
N GLU A 163 -17.17 0.96 -7.46
CA GLU A 163 -17.07 1.31 -8.86
C GLU A 163 -15.77 0.78 -9.46
N ILE A 164 -15.86 0.12 -10.62
CA ILE A 164 -14.72 -0.36 -11.39
C ILE A 164 -14.74 0.31 -12.76
N LYS A 165 -13.65 0.98 -13.11
CA LYS A 165 -13.46 1.61 -14.43
C LYS A 165 -12.22 1.04 -15.09
N SER A 166 -12.34 0.59 -16.34
CA SER A 166 -11.21 0.32 -17.22
C SER A 166 -11.12 1.43 -18.26
N ILE A 167 -9.94 2.02 -18.42
CA ILE A 167 -9.68 3.07 -19.40
C ILE A 167 -8.63 2.50 -20.36
N GLY A 168 -9.06 1.89 -21.43
CA GLY A 168 -8.16 1.31 -22.45
C GLY A 168 -8.70 0.05 -23.08
N ASN A 169 -7.99 -0.46 -24.07
CA ASN A 169 -8.37 -1.69 -24.77
C ASN A 169 -8.07 -2.89 -23.87
N THR A 170 -9.01 -3.81 -23.84
CA THR A 170 -8.82 -5.15 -23.26
C THR A 170 -8.28 -6.03 -24.37
N ASN A 171 -7.10 -6.61 -24.19
CA ASN A 171 -6.50 -7.53 -25.15
C ASN A 171 -6.71 -8.96 -24.64
N PHE A 172 -7.23 -9.82 -25.51
CA PHE A 172 -7.35 -11.24 -25.28
C PHE A 172 -6.34 -11.94 -26.21
N TYR A 173 -5.45 -12.71 -25.61
CA TYR A 173 -4.48 -13.54 -26.35
C TYR A 173 -4.85 -15.00 -26.13
N SER A 174 -5.12 -15.70 -27.22
CA SER A 174 -5.43 -17.15 -27.25
C SER A 174 -4.20 -17.96 -27.61
#